data_9f93bd08d21a76915a17fb9011482e48
#
_entry.id   9f93bd08d21a76915a17fb9011482e48
#
_cell.length_a   1.000
_cell.length_b   1.000
_cell.length_c   1.000
_cell.angle_alpha   90.00
_cell.angle_beta   90.00
_cell.angle_gamma   90.00
#
_symmetry.space_group_name_H-M   'P 1'
#
loop_
_entity.id
_entity.type
_entity.pdbx_description
1 polymer ?
#
loop_
_entity_poly.entity_id
_entity_poly.type
_entity_poly.pdbx_seq_one_letter_code
_entity_poly.pdbx_strand_id
1 'polypeptide(L)'
;VSRKLSRKVELTGAWVFASGNHISLPEYKYLSPSYQREHGYFEVVGMMDTNPGLSARNNYQLSPYHRLDLGVNFYRYKKKGRMGIWNLSLYNAYLKPNPFMTELKAGGSDVVLQETILFYCMPSVSYTYKF
;
A
#
# COMPACT_ATOMS: atom_id res chain seq x y z
N VAL A 1 -5.08 -12.05 17.15
CA VAL A 1 -5.69 -13.11 17.98
C VAL A 1 -4.88 -14.38 17.81
N SER A 2 -4.63 -15.11 18.89
CA SER A 2 -3.97 -16.41 18.87
C SER A 2 -4.81 -17.38 19.71
N ARG A 3 -5.01 -18.61 19.23
CA ARG A 3 -5.74 -19.67 19.94
C ARG A 3 -5.04 -21.01 19.82
N LYS A 4 -4.71 -21.61 20.95
CA LYS A 4 -4.23 -22.99 21.02
C LYS A 4 -5.40 -23.95 20.83
N LEU A 5 -5.39 -24.72 19.75
CA LEU A 5 -6.35 -25.80 19.51
C LEU A 5 -5.95 -27.09 20.25
N SER A 6 -4.65 -27.32 20.38
CA SER A 6 -4.09 -28.45 21.12
C SER A 6 -2.70 -28.12 21.64
N ARG A 7 -2.08 -29.06 22.37
CA ARG A 7 -0.65 -28.93 22.80
C ARG A 7 0.30 -28.80 21.61
N LYS A 8 -0.11 -29.19 20.41
CA LYS A 8 0.75 -29.23 19.21
C LYS A 8 0.35 -28.22 18.13
N VAL A 9 -0.82 -27.58 18.24
CA VAL A 9 -1.36 -26.70 17.18
C VAL A 9 -1.88 -25.41 17.79
N GLU A 10 -1.43 -24.32 17.24
CA GLU A 10 -1.89 -22.97 17.56
C GLU A 10 -2.27 -22.23 16.27
N LEU A 11 -3.46 -21.66 16.24
CA LEU A 11 -3.92 -20.79 15.16
C LEU A 11 -3.66 -19.34 15.53
N THR A 12 -3.23 -18.56 14.56
CA THR A 12 -3.07 -17.12 14.68
C THR A 12 -3.86 -16.43 13.58
N GLY A 13 -4.44 -15.29 13.91
CA GLY A 13 -5.14 -14.46 12.95
C GLY A 13 -4.99 -12.99 13.33
N ALA A 14 -4.75 -12.16 12.34
CA ALA A 14 -4.70 -10.72 12.48
C ALA A 14 -5.53 -10.07 11.38
N TRP A 15 -6.40 -9.16 11.76
CA TRP A 15 -7.12 -8.33 10.82
C TRP A 15 -6.68 -6.89 10.99
N VAL A 16 -6.33 -6.26 9.89
CA VAL A 16 -5.84 -4.88 9.84
C VAL A 16 -6.81 -4.08 8.99
N PHE A 17 -7.18 -2.91 9.48
CA PHE A 17 -7.98 -1.94 8.75
C PHE A 17 -7.36 -0.54 8.90
N ALA A 18 -7.28 0.19 7.79
CA ALA A 18 -6.95 1.61 7.76
C ALA A 18 -7.90 2.31 6.78
N SER A 19 -8.46 3.43 7.21
CA SER A 19 -9.23 4.28 6.31
C SER A 19 -8.31 4.79 5.19
N GLY A 20 -8.85 4.96 3.99
CA GLY A 20 -8.10 5.55 2.89
C GLY A 20 -7.60 6.95 3.23
N ASN A 21 -6.36 7.24 2.84
CA ASN A 21 -5.80 8.57 2.98
C ASN A 21 -6.51 9.57 2.06
N HIS A 22 -6.60 10.80 2.49
CA HIS A 22 -7.06 11.89 1.65
C HIS A 22 -5.90 12.48 0.86
N ILE A 23 -6.10 12.68 -0.42
CA ILE A 23 -5.14 13.30 -1.32
C ILE A 23 -5.79 14.48 -2.05
N SER A 24 -4.95 15.39 -2.52
CA SER A 24 -5.41 16.52 -3.32
C SER A 24 -5.26 16.17 -4.80
N LEU A 25 -6.38 15.93 -5.48
CA LEU A 25 -6.41 15.70 -6.91
C LEU A 25 -6.60 17.02 -7.65
N PRO A 26 -5.83 17.24 -8.73
CA PRO A 26 -6.09 18.37 -9.62
C PRO A 26 -7.41 18.17 -10.34
N GLU A 27 -8.28 19.19 -10.29
CA GLU A 27 -9.60 19.15 -10.92
C GLU A 27 -9.64 19.91 -12.24
N TYR A 28 -8.69 20.80 -12.44
CA TYR A 28 -8.60 21.59 -13.67
C TYR A 28 -7.15 21.86 -14.06
N LYS A 29 -6.96 22.25 -15.30
CA LYS A 29 -5.66 22.71 -15.80
C LYS A 29 -5.80 24.19 -16.14
N TYR A 30 -4.80 24.95 -15.78
CA TYR A 30 -4.73 26.36 -16.17
C TYR A 30 -3.44 26.63 -16.95
N LEU A 31 -3.52 27.58 -17.83
CA LEU A 31 -2.39 28.04 -18.63
C LEU A 31 -1.64 29.11 -17.85
N SER A 32 -0.35 28.94 -17.67
CA SER A 32 0.50 29.97 -17.10
C SER A 32 1.55 30.43 -18.12
N PRO A 33 1.85 31.70 -18.17
CA PRO A 33 2.91 32.19 -19.03
C PRO A 33 4.27 31.73 -18.52
N SER A 34 5.11 31.26 -19.43
CA SER A 34 6.52 31.00 -19.12
C SER A 34 7.32 32.28 -19.25
N TYR A 35 8.10 32.58 -18.22
CA TYR A 35 8.95 33.77 -18.19
C TYR A 35 10.42 33.39 -18.30
N GLN A 36 11.15 34.08 -19.14
CA GLN A 36 12.60 33.94 -19.20
C GLN A 36 13.23 35.29 -18.79
N ARG A 37 14.30 35.25 -18.01
CA ARG A 37 15.05 36.43 -17.63
C ARG A 37 16.11 36.70 -18.68
N GLU A 38 15.92 37.78 -19.42
CA GLU A 38 16.91 38.26 -20.39
C GLU A 38 17.24 39.73 -20.11
N HIS A 39 18.53 40.08 -20.11
CA HIS A 39 19.03 41.45 -19.90
C HIS A 39 18.49 42.16 -18.65
N GLY A 40 18.12 41.42 -17.60
CA GLY A 40 17.59 42.02 -16.37
C GLY A 40 16.08 42.24 -16.31
N TYR A 41 15.37 41.94 -17.39
CA TYR A 41 13.92 42.00 -17.47
C TYR A 41 13.33 40.60 -17.60
N PHE A 42 12.07 40.43 -17.16
CA PHE A 42 11.32 39.21 -17.39
C PHE A 42 10.47 39.37 -18.65
N GLU A 43 10.80 38.61 -19.68
CA GLU A 43 9.97 38.54 -20.88
C GLU A 43 9.13 37.29 -20.91
N VAL A 44 7.90 37.40 -21.43
CA VAL A 44 7.05 36.26 -21.71
C VAL A 44 7.52 35.60 -23.00
N VAL A 45 8.30 34.54 -22.89
CA VAL A 45 9.06 33.94 -24.02
C VAL A 45 8.28 32.82 -24.70
N GLY A 46 7.03 32.80 -24.62
CA GLY A 46 6.35 31.79 -25.39
C GLY A 46 5.22 31.09 -24.70
N MET A 47 4.98 29.85 -25.07
CA MET A 47 3.79 29.11 -24.82
C MET A 47 3.49 28.92 -23.35
N MET A 48 2.23 29.04 -23.03
CA MET A 48 1.64 28.76 -21.75
C MET A 48 1.79 27.30 -21.40
N ASP A 49 2.46 27.00 -20.30
CA ASP A 49 2.49 25.66 -19.72
C ASP A 49 1.17 25.35 -19.04
N THR A 50 0.68 24.12 -19.23
CA THR A 50 -0.50 23.64 -18.52
C THR A 50 -0.15 23.18 -17.13
N ASN A 51 -0.57 23.92 -16.12
CA ASN A 51 -0.36 23.56 -14.72
C ASN A 51 -1.61 22.91 -14.10
N PRO A 52 -1.45 21.92 -13.24
CA PRO A 52 -2.57 21.33 -12.52
C PRO A 52 -3.10 22.31 -11.46
N GLY A 53 -4.40 22.56 -11.47
CA GLY A 53 -5.08 23.39 -10.49
C GLY A 53 -5.85 22.56 -9.47
N LEU A 54 -5.82 23.01 -8.21
CA LEU A 54 -6.53 22.38 -7.10
C LEU A 54 -7.67 23.31 -6.66
N SER A 55 -8.90 22.78 -6.63
CA SER A 55 -10.04 23.53 -6.08
C SER A 55 -10.05 23.47 -4.55
N ALA A 56 -9.65 22.34 -3.98
CA ALA A 56 -9.59 22.13 -2.54
C ALA A 56 -8.44 21.20 -2.15
N ARG A 57 -7.98 21.32 -0.90
CA ARG A 57 -7.04 20.37 -0.31
C ARG A 57 -7.78 19.10 0.11
N ASN A 58 -7.14 17.94 -0.07
CA ASN A 58 -7.69 16.65 0.38
C ASN A 58 -9.10 16.37 -0.17
N ASN A 59 -9.33 16.74 -1.43
CA ASN A 59 -10.64 16.63 -2.10
C ASN A 59 -11.02 15.20 -2.49
N TYR A 60 -10.09 14.25 -2.40
CA TYR A 60 -10.33 12.85 -2.77
C TYR A 60 -9.84 11.90 -1.69
N GLN A 61 -10.69 10.92 -1.33
CA GLN A 61 -10.33 9.86 -0.39
C GLN A 61 -10.01 8.58 -1.15
N LEU A 62 -8.82 8.04 -0.90
CA LEU A 62 -8.39 6.74 -1.44
C LEU A 62 -9.21 5.59 -0.86
N SER A 63 -9.21 4.47 -1.55
CA SER A 63 -9.85 3.24 -1.07
C SER A 63 -9.29 2.78 0.27
N PRO A 64 -10.13 2.28 1.19
CA PRO A 64 -9.65 1.79 2.47
C PRO A 64 -8.77 0.55 2.30
N TYR A 65 -7.69 0.51 3.08
CA TYR A 65 -6.80 -0.63 3.18
C TYR A 65 -7.32 -1.60 4.23
N HIS A 66 -7.48 -2.87 3.89
CA HIS A 66 -7.72 -3.90 4.89
C HIS A 66 -7.23 -5.28 4.43
N ARG A 67 -6.81 -6.09 5.39
CA ARG A 67 -6.35 -7.44 5.12
C ARG A 67 -6.60 -8.38 6.30
N LEU A 68 -6.66 -9.66 6.01
CA LEU A 68 -6.68 -10.72 6.98
C LEU A 68 -5.43 -11.57 6.82
N ASP A 69 -4.65 -11.68 7.87
CA ASP A 69 -3.48 -12.54 7.94
C ASP A 69 -3.82 -13.77 8.81
N LEU A 70 -3.53 -14.95 8.29
CA LEU A 70 -3.77 -16.21 8.99
C LEU A 70 -2.46 -16.97 9.19
N GLY A 71 -2.35 -17.70 10.29
CA GLY A 71 -1.18 -18.51 10.55
C GLY A 71 -1.47 -19.72 11.39
N VAL A 72 -0.64 -20.73 11.25
CA VAL A 72 -0.69 -21.97 12.01
C VAL A 72 0.71 -22.32 12.51
N ASN A 73 0.83 -22.55 13.79
CA ASN A 73 2.05 -23.05 14.43
C ASN A 73 1.87 -24.52 14.79
N PHE A 74 2.79 -25.37 14.31
CA PHE A 74 2.86 -26.79 14.68
C PHE A 74 4.05 -27.02 15.59
N TYR A 75 3.79 -27.43 16.84
CA TYR A 75 4.80 -27.70 17.85
C TYR A 75 5.15 -29.20 17.87
N ARG A 76 6.44 -29.52 17.66
CA ARG A 76 6.95 -30.89 17.75
C ARG A 76 7.92 -30.98 18.94
N TYR A 77 7.43 -31.55 20.01
CA TYR A 77 8.25 -31.81 21.20
C TYR A 77 9.14 -33.03 20.99
N LYS A 78 10.43 -32.90 21.31
CA LYS A 78 11.43 -33.96 21.24
C LYS A 78 11.96 -34.28 22.63
N LYS A 79 12.65 -35.42 22.78
CA LYS A 79 13.32 -35.83 24.04
C LYS A 79 14.38 -34.77 24.43
N LYS A 80 14.68 -34.66 25.69
CA LYS A 80 15.65 -33.74 26.32
C LYS A 80 15.22 -32.25 26.16
N GLY A 81 13.94 -31.92 26.23
CA GLY A 81 13.46 -30.54 26.24
C GLY A 81 13.52 -29.80 24.89
N ARG A 82 14.00 -30.46 23.84
CA ARG A 82 14.10 -29.86 22.50
C ARG A 82 12.74 -29.73 21.84
N MET A 83 12.54 -28.65 21.09
CA MET A 83 11.27 -28.35 20.43
C MET A 83 11.49 -27.83 19.01
N GLY A 84 10.77 -28.39 18.04
CA GLY A 84 10.67 -27.86 16.68
C GLY A 84 9.32 -27.18 16.49
N ILE A 85 9.30 -26.02 15.85
CA ILE A 85 8.10 -25.26 15.54
C ILE A 85 8.07 -24.99 14.04
N TRP A 86 7.06 -25.50 13.36
CA TRP A 86 6.72 -25.12 12.00
C TRP A 86 5.69 -24.01 12.05
N ASN A 87 5.95 -22.91 11.37
CA ASN A 87 4.99 -21.84 11.17
C ASN A 87 4.62 -21.80 9.68
N LEU A 88 3.35 -21.89 9.40
CA LEU A 88 2.77 -21.63 8.09
C LEU A 88 1.90 -20.39 8.21
N SER A 89 2.13 -19.40 7.39
CA SER A 89 1.35 -18.16 7.41
C SER A 89 0.93 -17.73 6.02
N LEU A 90 -0.17 -17.01 5.97
CA LEU A 90 -0.78 -16.51 4.76
C LEU A 90 -1.11 -15.03 4.98
N TYR A 91 -0.39 -14.16 4.31
CA TYR A 91 -0.65 -12.73 4.27
C TYR A 91 -1.79 -12.44 3.31
N ASN A 92 -2.74 -11.60 3.72
CA ASN A 92 -3.90 -11.20 2.94
C ASN A 92 -4.71 -12.39 2.39
N ALA A 93 -5.21 -13.21 3.31
CA ALA A 93 -5.86 -14.49 3.02
C ALA A 93 -7.10 -14.39 2.11
N TYR A 94 -7.76 -13.25 2.05
CA TYR A 94 -8.91 -13.03 1.16
C TYR A 94 -8.58 -12.26 -0.13
N LEU A 95 -7.27 -12.12 -0.47
CA LEU A 95 -6.77 -11.61 -1.76
C LEU A 95 -7.25 -10.19 -2.12
N LYS A 96 -7.55 -9.35 -1.16
CA LYS A 96 -7.95 -7.98 -1.47
C LYS A 96 -6.80 -7.23 -2.16
N PRO A 97 -7.05 -6.59 -3.30
CA PRO A 97 -6.08 -5.70 -3.92
C PRO A 97 -5.93 -4.43 -3.05
N ASN A 98 -4.85 -4.37 -2.28
CA ASN A 98 -4.51 -3.19 -1.48
C ASN A 98 -3.44 -2.39 -2.23
N PRO A 99 -3.70 -1.13 -2.59
CA PRO A 99 -2.73 -0.31 -3.27
C PRO A 99 -1.51 -0.06 -2.37
N PHE A 100 -0.34 -0.29 -2.93
CA PHE A 100 0.94 0.05 -2.30
C PHE A 100 1.34 1.48 -2.59
N MET A 101 1.13 1.92 -3.81
CA MET A 101 1.46 3.24 -4.29
C MET A 101 0.37 3.75 -5.21
N THR A 102 0.09 5.04 -5.11
CA THR A 102 -0.88 5.73 -5.94
C THR A 102 -0.18 6.88 -6.65
N GLU A 103 -0.24 6.88 -7.96
CA GLU A 103 0.38 7.91 -8.82
C GLU A 103 -0.66 8.60 -9.68
N LEU A 104 -0.46 9.89 -9.88
CA LEU A 104 -1.21 10.67 -10.86
C LEU A 104 -0.48 10.63 -12.18
N LYS A 105 -1.10 10.07 -13.20
CA LYS A 105 -0.60 10.12 -14.58
C LYS A 105 -1.39 11.11 -15.40
N ALA A 106 -0.70 12.06 -16.01
CA ALA A 106 -1.28 12.94 -17.00
C ALA A 106 -1.35 12.18 -18.34
N GLY A 107 -2.54 11.83 -18.76
CA GLY A 107 -2.80 11.22 -20.07
C GLY A 107 -3.53 12.23 -20.97
N GLY A 108 -2.79 12.97 -21.81
CA GLY A 108 -3.40 13.95 -22.69
C GLY A 108 -4.21 15.03 -21.95
N SER A 109 -5.52 15.09 -22.16
CA SER A 109 -6.43 16.03 -21.48
C SER A 109 -6.83 15.59 -20.06
N ASP A 110 -6.64 14.33 -19.71
CA ASP A 110 -7.17 13.77 -18.47
C ASP A 110 -6.08 13.40 -17.48
N VAL A 111 -6.40 13.51 -16.19
CA VAL A 111 -5.56 13.03 -15.10
C VAL A 111 -6.13 11.71 -14.62
N VAL A 112 -5.33 10.64 -14.72
CA VAL A 112 -5.73 9.29 -14.31
C VAL A 112 -5.01 8.94 -13.02
N LEU A 113 -5.77 8.49 -12.02
CA LEU A 113 -5.23 7.93 -10.80
C LEU A 113 -4.86 6.46 -11.04
N GLN A 114 -3.57 6.14 -11.00
CA GLN A 114 -3.07 4.78 -11.12
C GLN A 114 -2.69 4.22 -9.77
N GLU A 115 -3.31 3.11 -9.38
CA GLU A 115 -2.96 2.36 -8.17
C GLU A 115 -2.08 1.16 -8.53
N THR A 116 -0.95 1.03 -7.86
CA THR A 116 -0.02 -0.11 -8.01
C THR A 116 -0.20 -1.06 -6.85
N ILE A 117 -0.49 -2.33 -7.15
CA ILE A 117 -0.65 -3.41 -6.18
C ILE A 117 0.58 -4.30 -6.27
N LEU A 118 1.30 -4.52 -5.17
CA LEU A 118 2.48 -5.38 -5.14
C LEU A 118 2.12 -6.86 -4.94
N PHE A 119 1.26 -7.15 -3.97
CA PHE A 119 0.94 -8.53 -3.61
C PHE A 119 -0.55 -8.69 -3.32
N TYR A 120 -1.16 -9.70 -3.93
CA TYR A 120 -2.51 -10.12 -3.58
C TYR A 120 -2.51 -11.03 -2.35
N CYS A 121 -1.59 -11.99 -2.32
CA CYS A 121 -1.46 -12.97 -1.26
C CYS A 121 -0.01 -13.44 -1.20
N MET A 122 0.51 -13.65 -0.01
CA MET A 122 1.88 -14.14 0.18
C MET A 122 1.91 -15.26 1.22
N PRO A 123 2.11 -16.51 0.77
CA PRO A 123 2.36 -17.62 1.69
C PRO A 123 3.78 -17.55 2.24
N SER A 124 3.95 -17.93 3.49
CA SER A 124 5.25 -18.00 4.15
C SER A 124 5.35 -19.26 4.99
N VAL A 125 6.54 -19.86 5.00
CA VAL A 125 6.88 -21.04 5.80
C VAL A 125 8.13 -20.76 6.58
N SER A 126 8.11 -21.01 7.88
CA SER A 126 9.32 -20.94 8.71
C SER A 126 9.43 -22.12 9.66
N TYR A 127 10.67 -22.48 9.99
CA TYR A 127 10.97 -23.51 10.96
C TYR A 127 11.91 -22.99 12.02
N THR A 128 11.51 -23.10 13.28
CA THR A 128 12.31 -22.73 14.43
C THR A 128 12.65 -23.96 15.25
N TYR A 129 13.93 -24.14 15.57
CA TYR A 129 14.40 -25.23 16.44
C TYR A 129 14.95 -24.64 17.72
N LYS A 130 14.44 -25.15 18.86
CA LYS A 130 14.93 -24.83 20.21
C LYS A 130 15.60 -26.08 20.80
N PHE A 131 16.81 -25.90 21.30
CA PHE A 131 17.63 -26.95 21.94
C PHE A 131 17.93 -26.62 23.40
#